data_6a94abf702049e194a6c6e3916ac880a
#
_entry.id   6a94abf702049e194a6c6e3916ac880a
#
_cell.length_a   1.000
_cell.length_b   1.000
_cell.length_c   1.000
_cell.angle_alpha   90.00
_cell.angle_beta   90.00
_cell.angle_gamma   90.00
#
_symmetry.space_group_name_H-M   'P 1'
#
loop_
_entity.id
_entity.type
_entity.pdbx_description
1 polymer ?
#
loop_
_entity_poly.entity_id
_entity_poly.type
_entity_poly.pdbx_seq_one_letter_code
_entity_poly.pdbx_strand_id
1 'polypeptide(L)'
;MFGAAIMAFGMPAQAVEVGDTVTLPSLVTFDGKTLPAESFKGRTVIVEYWASWCPFCAQQNPHLQKLYEATRGKPIQIVTLSIDKKPSEAIDYLKAHRYTFPAGMDNEAWQAALGKRRGLPELYVIGRDGKVLRKEVGEMFGEDVAALADYAGK
;
A
#
# COMPACT_ATOMS: atom_id res chain seq x y z
N MET A 1 -23.82 -5.52 -45.14
CA MET A 1 -23.43 -5.98 -43.80
C MET A 1 -22.57 -4.89 -43.15
N PHE A 2 -23.15 -4.10 -42.27
CA PHE A 2 -22.42 -3.06 -41.53
C PHE A 2 -22.01 -3.65 -40.19
N GLY A 3 -20.71 -3.90 -40.00
CA GLY A 3 -20.14 -4.31 -38.72
C GLY A 3 -20.04 -3.11 -37.80
N ALA A 4 -20.84 -3.10 -36.73
CA ALA A 4 -20.70 -2.12 -35.67
C ALA A 4 -19.44 -2.44 -34.85
N ALA A 5 -18.38 -1.64 -35.00
CA ALA A 5 -17.21 -1.69 -34.12
C ALA A 5 -17.63 -1.13 -32.77
N ILE A 6 -17.75 -1.99 -31.77
CA ILE A 6 -17.92 -1.58 -30.37
C ILE A 6 -16.57 -1.04 -29.89
N MET A 7 -16.44 0.28 -29.87
CA MET A 7 -15.32 0.93 -29.19
C MET A 7 -15.53 0.76 -27.68
N ALA A 8 -14.75 -0.11 -27.07
CA ALA A 8 -14.63 -0.19 -25.64
C ALA A 8 -13.93 1.09 -25.15
N PHE A 9 -14.70 2.06 -24.69
CA PHE A 9 -14.16 3.19 -23.93
C PHE A 9 -13.61 2.63 -22.62
N GLY A 10 -12.30 2.53 -22.53
CA GLY A 10 -11.63 2.24 -21.27
C GLY A 10 -11.99 3.35 -20.26
N MET A 11 -12.80 3.01 -19.26
CA MET A 11 -13.06 3.93 -18.15
C MET A 11 -11.73 4.23 -17.46
N PRO A 12 -11.43 5.52 -17.15
CA PRO A 12 -10.24 5.83 -16.35
C PRO A 12 -10.35 5.07 -15.03
N ALA A 13 -9.25 4.42 -14.62
CA ALA A 13 -9.19 3.74 -13.34
C ALA A 13 -9.52 4.74 -12.23
N GLN A 14 -10.70 4.60 -11.64
CA GLN A 14 -11.13 5.44 -10.53
C GLN A 14 -10.31 5.08 -9.29
N ALA A 15 -10.07 6.08 -8.43
CA ALA A 15 -9.47 5.84 -7.13
C ALA A 15 -10.39 4.91 -6.31
N VAL A 16 -9.79 3.91 -5.67
CA VAL A 16 -10.50 3.01 -4.76
C VAL A 16 -10.93 3.77 -3.51
N GLU A 17 -12.14 3.51 -3.04
CA GLU A 17 -12.73 4.15 -1.87
C GLU A 17 -13.11 3.12 -0.79
N VAL A 18 -13.39 3.62 0.42
CA VAL A 18 -13.88 2.76 1.52
C VAL A 18 -15.17 2.05 1.10
N GLY A 19 -15.20 0.74 1.32
CA GLY A 19 -16.31 -0.14 0.92
C GLY A 19 -16.08 -0.90 -0.39
N ASP A 20 -15.14 -0.45 -1.23
CA ASP A 20 -14.77 -1.19 -2.44
C ASP A 20 -14.03 -2.49 -2.07
N THR A 21 -14.17 -3.49 -2.93
CA THR A 21 -13.44 -4.75 -2.81
C THR A 21 -12.26 -4.75 -3.78
N VAL A 22 -11.08 -5.07 -3.26
CA VAL A 22 -9.84 -5.09 -4.04
C VAL A 22 -9.18 -6.48 -3.98
N THR A 23 -8.47 -6.83 -5.04
CA THR A 23 -7.58 -7.99 -5.08
C THR A 23 -6.16 -7.47 -5.20
N LEU A 24 -5.36 -7.70 -4.15
CA LEU A 24 -3.98 -7.23 -4.11
C LEU A 24 -3.07 -8.15 -4.93
N PRO A 25 -2.20 -7.59 -5.79
CA PRO A 25 -1.20 -8.36 -6.50
C PRO A 25 -0.04 -8.75 -5.58
N SER A 26 0.82 -9.65 -6.04
CA SER A 26 2.09 -9.94 -5.34
C SER A 26 2.99 -8.71 -5.28
N LEU A 27 3.85 -8.66 -4.26
CA LEU A 27 4.87 -7.63 -4.11
C LEU A 27 6.26 -8.28 -4.11
N VAL A 28 7.13 -7.81 -5.00
CA VAL A 28 8.57 -8.09 -4.93
C VAL A 28 9.20 -6.99 -4.07
N THR A 29 9.75 -7.39 -2.93
CA THR A 29 10.37 -6.47 -1.99
C THR A 29 11.82 -6.15 -2.37
N PHE A 30 12.34 -5.03 -1.85
CA PHE A 30 13.71 -4.61 -2.16
C PHE A 30 14.80 -5.55 -1.65
N ASP A 31 14.48 -6.44 -0.72
CA ASP A 31 15.38 -7.51 -0.25
C ASP A 31 15.31 -8.78 -1.14
N GLY A 32 14.61 -8.73 -2.26
CA GLY A 32 14.50 -9.79 -3.25
C GLY A 32 13.48 -10.88 -2.92
N LYS A 33 12.71 -10.74 -1.84
CA LYS A 33 11.64 -11.68 -1.51
C LYS A 33 10.38 -11.34 -2.32
N THR A 34 9.53 -12.32 -2.51
CA THR A 34 8.20 -12.14 -3.07
C THR A 34 7.16 -12.42 -1.98
N LEU A 35 6.30 -11.43 -1.74
CA LEU A 35 5.06 -11.62 -0.99
C LEU A 35 3.98 -12.01 -2.00
N PRO A 36 3.56 -13.27 -2.08
CA PRO A 36 2.58 -13.69 -3.07
C PRO A 36 1.20 -13.12 -2.74
N ALA A 37 0.39 -12.86 -3.76
CA ALA A 37 -0.97 -12.34 -3.61
C ALA A 37 -1.82 -13.20 -2.64
N GLU A 38 -1.61 -14.52 -2.66
CA GLU A 38 -2.29 -15.46 -1.76
C GLU A 38 -1.98 -15.21 -0.28
N SER A 39 -0.81 -14.66 0.05
CA SER A 39 -0.43 -14.37 1.44
C SER A 39 -1.23 -13.22 2.06
N PHE A 40 -1.89 -12.42 1.24
CA PHE A 40 -2.74 -11.30 1.68
C PHE A 40 -4.17 -11.75 2.01
N LYS A 41 -4.61 -12.88 1.46
CA LYS A 41 -5.96 -13.40 1.69
C LYS A 41 -6.14 -13.85 3.14
N GLY A 42 -7.28 -13.52 3.73
CA GLY A 42 -7.60 -13.89 5.10
C GLY A 42 -6.84 -13.11 6.18
N ARG A 43 -6.11 -12.06 5.78
CA ARG A 43 -5.42 -11.13 6.68
C ARG A 43 -5.88 -9.70 6.43
N THR A 44 -5.81 -8.89 7.46
CA THR A 44 -5.85 -7.44 7.27
C THR A 44 -4.55 -7.00 6.63
N VAL A 45 -4.61 -6.17 5.60
CA VAL A 45 -3.42 -5.63 4.92
C VAL A 45 -3.44 -4.11 4.99
N ILE A 46 -2.34 -3.54 5.47
CA ILE A 46 -2.09 -2.10 5.38
C ILE A 46 -1.16 -1.88 4.20
N VAL A 47 -1.59 -1.04 3.26
CA VAL A 47 -0.79 -0.62 2.11
C VAL A 47 -0.52 0.86 2.20
N GLU A 48 0.75 1.27 2.15
CA GLU A 48 1.14 2.68 2.14
C GLU A 48 1.98 3.01 0.92
N TYR A 49 1.58 4.05 0.19
CA TYR A 49 2.38 4.68 -0.84
C TYR A 49 3.26 5.78 -0.25
N TRP A 50 4.52 5.80 -0.63
CA TRP A 50 5.50 6.78 -0.16
C TRP A 50 6.58 7.07 -1.20
N ALA A 51 7.43 8.06 -0.93
CA ALA A 51 8.63 8.34 -1.69
C ALA A 51 9.76 8.86 -0.77
N SER A 52 11.00 8.62 -1.15
CA SER A 52 12.17 9.07 -0.40
C SER A 52 12.27 10.60 -0.28
N TRP A 53 11.72 11.32 -1.24
CA TRP A 53 11.72 12.78 -1.31
C TRP A 53 10.49 13.45 -0.68
N CYS A 54 9.54 12.65 -0.16
CA CYS A 54 8.28 13.16 0.39
C CYS A 54 8.44 13.55 1.87
N PRO A 55 8.31 14.84 2.25
CA PRO A 55 8.52 15.28 3.63
C PRO A 55 7.45 14.75 4.59
N PHE A 56 6.20 14.64 4.17
CA PHE A 56 5.12 14.08 5.00
C PHE A 56 5.28 12.58 5.22
N CYS A 57 5.80 11.86 4.22
CA CYS A 57 6.16 10.45 4.37
C CYS A 57 7.31 10.29 5.38
N ALA A 58 8.29 11.19 5.35
CA ALA A 58 9.40 11.17 6.32
C ALA A 58 8.93 11.33 7.76
N GLN A 59 7.85 12.06 7.99
CA GLN A 59 7.24 12.21 9.31
C GLN A 59 6.43 10.96 9.73
N GLN A 60 5.73 10.32 8.79
CA GLN A 60 4.88 9.16 9.06
C GLN A 60 5.68 7.84 9.19
N ASN A 61 6.71 7.64 8.38
CA ASN A 61 7.45 6.38 8.31
C ASN A 61 8.02 5.87 9.64
N PRO A 62 8.52 6.71 10.57
CA PRO A 62 8.91 6.23 11.89
C PRO A 62 7.77 5.59 12.67
N HIS A 63 6.56 6.12 12.54
CA HIS A 63 5.36 5.58 13.17
C HIS A 63 4.92 4.29 12.52
N LEU A 64 5.04 4.20 11.18
CA LEU A 64 4.77 2.98 10.44
C LEU A 64 5.75 1.86 10.83
N GLN A 65 7.03 2.17 11.03
CA GLN A 65 8.01 1.20 11.53
C GLN A 65 7.63 0.67 12.92
N LYS A 66 7.22 1.54 13.82
CA LYS A 66 6.73 1.13 15.16
C LYS A 66 5.50 0.25 15.06
N LEU A 67 4.56 0.59 14.20
CA LEU A 67 3.37 -0.22 13.93
C LEU A 67 3.76 -1.62 13.42
N TYR A 68 4.68 -1.67 12.46
CA TYR A 68 5.19 -2.93 11.91
C TYR A 68 5.79 -3.82 13.01
N GLU A 69 6.60 -3.26 13.89
CA GLU A 69 7.19 -3.99 15.01
C GLU A 69 6.14 -4.46 16.03
N ALA A 70 5.18 -3.60 16.36
CA ALA A 70 4.12 -3.88 17.33
C ALA A 70 3.10 -4.93 16.83
N THR A 71 2.99 -5.11 15.53
CA THR A 71 2.01 -6.05 14.92
C THR A 71 2.62 -7.38 14.50
N ARG A 72 3.88 -7.63 14.82
CA ARG A 72 4.51 -8.94 14.57
C ARG A 72 3.72 -10.06 15.23
N GLY A 73 3.46 -11.13 14.47
CA GLY A 73 2.69 -12.26 14.93
C GLY A 73 1.18 -12.06 15.00
N LYS A 74 0.69 -10.87 14.68
CA LYS A 74 -0.75 -10.58 14.57
C LYS A 74 -1.25 -10.86 13.13
N PRO A 75 -2.56 -11.11 12.93
CA PRO A 75 -3.15 -11.34 11.61
C PRO A 75 -3.30 -10.05 10.79
N ILE A 76 -2.21 -9.33 10.63
CA ILE A 76 -2.11 -8.09 9.88
C ILE A 76 -0.77 -8.08 9.13
N GLN A 77 -0.81 -7.69 7.86
CA GLN A 77 0.35 -7.54 6.99
C GLN A 77 0.52 -6.08 6.63
N ILE A 78 1.74 -5.55 6.77
CA ILE A 78 2.08 -4.22 6.27
C ILE A 78 2.90 -4.38 5.01
N VAL A 79 2.55 -3.65 3.97
CA VAL A 79 3.30 -3.54 2.73
C VAL A 79 3.39 -2.07 2.33
N THR A 80 4.52 -1.67 1.77
CA THR A 80 4.72 -0.30 1.33
C THR A 80 5.22 -0.25 -0.11
N LEU A 81 4.80 0.77 -0.83
CA LEU A 81 5.04 0.94 -2.25
C LEU A 81 5.74 2.28 -2.48
N SER A 82 7.00 2.24 -2.89
CA SER A 82 7.72 3.45 -3.28
C SER A 82 7.33 3.88 -4.68
N ILE A 83 7.13 5.18 -4.85
CA ILE A 83 6.93 5.82 -6.16
C ILE A 83 8.18 6.56 -6.65
N ASP A 84 9.34 6.33 -6.01
CA ASP A 84 10.61 6.87 -6.51
C ASP A 84 10.85 6.45 -7.96
N LYS A 85 11.59 7.25 -8.69
CA LYS A 85 11.92 6.93 -10.09
C LYS A 85 12.89 5.77 -10.21
N LYS A 86 13.78 5.62 -9.23
CA LYS A 86 14.80 4.57 -9.18
C LYS A 86 14.66 3.75 -7.90
N PRO A 87 14.67 2.41 -7.98
CA PRO A 87 14.67 1.56 -6.78
C PRO A 87 15.80 1.90 -5.79
N SER A 88 16.95 2.33 -6.28
CA SER A 88 18.10 2.71 -5.44
C SER A 88 17.78 3.85 -4.49
N GLU A 89 16.99 4.84 -4.90
CA GLU A 89 16.59 5.97 -4.05
C GLU A 89 15.79 5.48 -2.83
N ALA A 90 14.83 4.59 -3.06
CA ALA A 90 14.03 3.97 -2.00
C ALA A 90 14.89 3.08 -1.09
N ILE A 91 15.77 2.25 -1.66
CA ILE A 91 16.65 1.34 -0.91
C ILE A 91 17.59 2.13 0.01
N ASP A 92 18.22 3.18 -0.52
CA ASP A 92 19.15 4.00 0.25
C ASP A 92 18.44 4.74 1.39
N TYR A 93 17.23 5.24 1.14
CA TYR A 93 16.38 5.85 2.16
C TYR A 93 16.04 4.87 3.29
N LEU A 94 15.57 3.66 2.95
CA LEU A 94 15.22 2.64 3.94
C LEU A 94 16.43 2.26 4.80
N LYS A 95 17.59 2.08 4.18
CA LYS A 95 18.86 1.77 4.88
C LYS A 95 19.27 2.90 5.82
N ALA A 96 19.26 4.14 5.34
CA ALA A 96 19.66 5.31 6.14
C ALA A 96 18.81 5.48 7.40
N HIS A 97 17.51 5.15 7.31
CA HIS A 97 16.57 5.27 8.43
C HIS A 97 16.38 3.96 9.22
N ARG A 98 17.04 2.87 8.79
CA ARG A 98 16.91 1.53 9.40
C ARG A 98 15.46 1.01 9.42
N TYR A 99 14.69 1.32 8.40
CA TYR A 99 13.34 0.79 8.25
C TYR A 99 13.37 -0.64 7.74
N THR A 100 12.55 -1.49 8.35
CA THR A 100 12.47 -2.93 8.06
C THR A 100 11.08 -3.38 7.64
N PHE A 101 10.10 -2.49 7.58
CA PHE A 101 8.79 -2.82 7.03
C PHE A 101 8.93 -3.27 5.57
N PRO A 102 8.10 -4.22 5.10
CA PRO A 102 8.13 -4.70 3.72
C PRO A 102 7.92 -3.55 2.74
N ALA A 103 8.83 -3.40 1.77
CA ALA A 103 8.80 -2.32 0.80
C ALA A 103 9.21 -2.82 -0.58
N GLY A 104 8.52 -2.34 -1.61
CA GLY A 104 8.84 -2.58 -3.01
C GLY A 104 8.44 -1.38 -3.87
N MET A 105 8.64 -1.49 -5.18
CA MET A 105 8.23 -0.45 -6.12
C MET A 105 6.74 -0.55 -6.43
N ASP A 106 6.09 0.60 -6.55
CA ASP A 106 4.80 0.71 -7.22
C ASP A 106 4.93 0.26 -8.68
N ASN A 107 3.88 -0.35 -9.21
CA ASN A 107 3.81 -0.82 -10.58
C ASN A 107 2.37 -0.84 -11.11
N GLU A 108 2.22 -1.17 -12.39
CA GLU A 108 0.91 -1.18 -13.06
C GLU A 108 -0.11 -2.10 -12.38
N ALA A 109 0.31 -3.24 -11.82
CA ALA A 109 -0.60 -4.16 -11.13
C ALA A 109 -1.16 -3.55 -9.84
N TRP A 110 -0.31 -2.88 -9.05
CA TRP A 110 -0.74 -2.16 -7.85
C TRP A 110 -1.62 -0.94 -8.19
N GLN A 111 -1.28 -0.21 -9.24
CA GLN A 111 -2.09 0.91 -9.74
C GLN A 111 -3.45 0.45 -10.26
N ALA A 112 -3.52 -0.72 -10.91
CA ALA A 112 -4.78 -1.31 -11.33
C ALA A 112 -5.64 -1.75 -10.14
N ALA A 113 -5.02 -2.28 -9.07
CA ALA A 113 -5.73 -2.75 -7.88
C ALA A 113 -6.30 -1.60 -7.02
N LEU A 114 -5.54 -0.51 -6.83
CA LEU A 114 -5.88 0.57 -5.91
C LEU A 114 -6.29 1.88 -6.59
N GLY A 115 -6.15 1.95 -7.91
CA GLY A 115 -6.51 3.11 -8.69
C GLY A 115 -5.53 4.28 -8.56
N LYS A 116 -5.97 5.46 -8.97
CA LYS A 116 -5.15 6.67 -9.01
C LYS A 116 -4.96 7.24 -7.60
N ARG A 117 -3.68 7.44 -7.21
CA ARG A 117 -3.34 8.15 -5.96
C ARG A 117 -3.76 9.63 -6.01
N ARG A 118 -4.11 10.16 -4.85
CA ARG A 118 -4.45 11.58 -4.65
C ARG A 118 -3.35 12.38 -3.97
N GLY A 119 -2.45 11.72 -3.24
CA GLY A 119 -1.38 12.38 -2.51
C GLY A 119 -0.36 11.40 -1.95
N LEU A 120 0.54 11.90 -1.10
CA LEU A 120 1.53 11.14 -0.35
C LEU A 120 1.69 11.69 1.07
N PRO A 121 1.84 10.80 2.06
CA PRO A 121 1.57 9.37 1.95
C PRO A 121 0.10 9.11 1.65
N GLU A 122 -0.21 7.96 1.05
CA GLU A 122 -1.58 7.49 0.91
C GLU A 122 -1.66 6.07 1.45
N LEU A 123 -2.57 5.83 2.38
CA LEU A 123 -2.65 4.59 3.11
C LEU A 123 -4.04 3.96 2.98
N TYR A 124 -4.05 2.65 2.82
CA TYR A 124 -5.25 1.82 2.79
C TYR A 124 -5.20 0.76 3.89
N VAL A 125 -6.31 0.52 4.54
CA VAL A 125 -6.53 -0.67 5.37
C VAL A 125 -7.53 -1.56 4.64
N ILE A 126 -7.11 -2.78 4.32
CA ILE A 126 -7.89 -3.75 3.57
C ILE A 126 -8.19 -4.92 4.47
N GLY A 127 -9.47 -5.22 4.64
CA GLY A 127 -9.94 -6.29 5.49
C GLY A 127 -9.64 -7.68 4.94
N ARG A 128 -9.86 -8.68 5.74
CA ARG A 128 -9.64 -10.10 5.40
C ARG A 128 -10.41 -10.59 4.18
N ASP A 129 -11.53 -9.95 3.89
CA ASP A 129 -12.39 -10.22 2.73
C ASP A 129 -12.03 -9.40 1.48
N GLY A 130 -10.97 -8.58 1.56
CA GLY A 130 -10.55 -7.69 0.48
C GLY A 130 -11.27 -6.35 0.43
N LYS A 131 -12.17 -6.07 1.37
CA LYS A 131 -12.89 -4.80 1.43
C LYS A 131 -12.01 -3.71 2.03
N VAL A 132 -11.99 -2.53 1.40
CA VAL A 132 -11.30 -1.35 1.92
C VAL A 132 -12.05 -0.84 3.15
N LEU A 133 -11.41 -0.92 4.31
CA LEU A 133 -11.98 -0.51 5.60
C LEU A 133 -11.64 0.94 5.96
N ARG A 134 -10.50 1.43 5.49
CA ARG A 134 -10.02 2.79 5.75
C ARG A 134 -9.12 3.25 4.60
N LYS A 135 -9.16 4.55 4.32
CA LYS A 135 -8.29 5.23 3.37
C LYS A 135 -7.89 6.57 3.95
N GLU A 136 -6.61 6.87 3.93
CA GLU A 136 -6.06 8.14 4.38
C GLU A 136 -5.18 8.74 3.28
N VAL A 137 -5.34 10.01 3.03
CA VAL A 137 -4.53 10.79 2.09
C VAL A 137 -3.83 11.90 2.85
N GLY A 138 -2.51 11.90 2.84
CA GLY A 138 -1.70 12.79 3.63
C GLY A 138 -1.23 12.16 4.93
N GLU A 139 -0.42 12.91 5.68
CA GLU A 139 0.18 12.46 6.94
C GLU A 139 -0.87 12.19 8.01
N MET A 140 -0.68 11.07 8.71
CA MET A 140 -1.41 10.71 9.92
C MET A 140 -0.54 11.02 11.15
N PHE A 141 -1.18 11.39 12.26
CA PHE A 141 -0.48 11.51 13.54
C PHE A 141 -0.05 10.13 14.07
N GLY A 142 1.01 10.12 14.89
CA GLY A 142 1.58 8.86 15.38
C GLY A 142 0.59 7.97 16.14
N GLU A 143 -0.31 8.56 16.92
CA GLU A 143 -1.37 7.86 17.63
C GLU A 143 -2.40 7.22 16.68
N ASP A 144 -2.73 7.89 15.58
CA ASP A 144 -3.65 7.34 14.56
C ASP A 144 -2.99 6.19 13.80
N VAL A 145 -1.69 6.29 13.49
CA VAL A 145 -0.94 5.18 12.89
C VAL A 145 -0.88 4.00 13.85
N ALA A 146 -0.62 4.23 15.15
CA ALA A 146 -0.59 3.16 16.15
C ALA A 146 -1.95 2.46 16.29
N ALA A 147 -3.06 3.21 16.21
CA ALA A 147 -4.42 2.67 16.27
C ALA A 147 -4.78 1.76 15.09
N LEU A 148 -4.02 1.78 14.00
CA LEU A 148 -4.21 0.83 12.90
C LEU A 148 -4.01 -0.63 13.31
N ALA A 149 -3.30 -0.89 14.42
CA ALA A 149 -3.18 -2.23 14.99
C ALA A 149 -4.53 -2.86 15.37
N ASP A 150 -5.54 -2.05 15.65
CA ASP A 150 -6.89 -2.50 16.03
C ASP A 150 -7.65 -3.14 14.86
N TYR A 151 -7.16 -2.96 13.64
CA TYR A 151 -7.71 -3.62 12.45
C TYR A 151 -7.22 -5.06 12.28
N ALA A 152 -6.25 -5.54 13.07
CA ALA A 152 -5.71 -6.88 12.93
C ALA A 152 -6.82 -7.94 12.98
N GLY A 153 -6.97 -8.70 11.90
CA GLY A 153 -7.95 -9.77 11.77
C GLY A 153 -9.39 -9.32 11.44
N LYS A 154 -9.60 -8.07 11.09
CA LYS A 154 -10.91 -7.55 10.65
C LYS A 154 -11.14 -7.76 9.17
#